data_a22d40cf157568da390288f767013bb1
#
_entry.id   a22d40cf157568da390288f767013bb1
#
_cell.length_a   1.000
_cell.length_b   1.000
_cell.length_c   1.000
_cell.angle_alpha   90.00
_cell.angle_beta   90.00
_cell.angle_gamma   90.00
#
_symmetry.space_group_name_H-M   'P 1'
#
loop_
_entity.id
_entity.type
_entity.pdbx_description
1 polymer ?
#
loop_
_entity_poly.entity_id
_entity_poly.type
_entity_poly.pdbx_seq_one_letter_code
_entity_poly.pdbx_strand_id
1 'polypeptide(L)'
;MNNNLHKTVMDELTQDGDSAFRKYQDIYVGTRSISSLVKYELLTSLVSPIPGAIGFFLRRLFYKKLFAKIGDGTVIGPYLTLRCPDRISLGNNVFLDDNVTLDAKGEESHIIVGDSILIGKNSSLSCSSSEIHLGNNVSVGSNCYIRASRAPVKLGSYVTIGAHTVIISGNPSYKRLDIPMMKQKGKARGIAVGNDVWIGIGVKVVDGANIGNGCVIGAGAVVIRNIPDYAIAAGVPARIIGSRKD
;
A
#
# COMPACT_ATOMS: atom_id res chain seq x y z
N MET A 1 2.65 -24.43 18.67
CA MET A 1 2.12 -24.05 17.35
C MET A 1 1.15 -22.91 17.56
N ASN A 2 1.61 -21.67 17.46
CA ASN A 2 0.78 -20.49 17.68
C ASN A 2 -0.15 -20.30 16.47
N ASN A 3 -1.41 -20.64 16.67
CA ASN A 3 -2.51 -20.32 15.75
C ASN A 3 -2.91 -18.83 15.92
N ASN A 4 -2.03 -17.89 15.65
CA ASN A 4 -2.44 -16.51 15.46
C ASN A 4 -3.11 -16.42 14.09
N LEU A 5 -4.41 -16.63 14.10
CA LEU A 5 -5.30 -16.41 12.96
C LEU A 5 -5.37 -14.91 12.72
N HIS A 6 -4.65 -14.41 11.71
CA HIS A 6 -4.83 -13.03 11.25
C HIS A 6 -6.31 -12.82 10.93
N LYS A 7 -6.97 -12.02 11.77
CA LYS A 7 -8.35 -11.59 11.51
C LYS A 7 -8.38 -10.79 10.23
N THR A 8 -9.30 -11.13 9.36
CA THR A 8 -9.54 -10.31 8.15
C THR A 8 -10.48 -9.16 8.53
N VAL A 9 -10.50 -8.09 7.72
CA VAL A 9 -11.48 -7.00 7.88
C VAL A 9 -12.92 -7.54 7.84
N MET A 10 -13.16 -8.63 7.12
CA MET A 10 -14.47 -9.27 7.07
C MET A 10 -14.81 -9.94 8.40
N ASP A 11 -13.82 -10.53 9.09
CA ASP A 11 -14.00 -11.10 10.42
C ASP A 11 -14.32 -10.00 11.45
N GLU A 12 -13.68 -8.82 11.32
CA GLU A 12 -13.97 -7.65 12.16
C GLU A 12 -15.39 -7.10 11.91
N LEU A 13 -15.81 -7.04 10.65
CA LEU A 13 -17.16 -6.56 10.28
C LEU A 13 -18.27 -7.51 10.73
N THR A 14 -18.00 -8.82 10.74
CA THR A 14 -18.98 -9.86 11.10
C THR A 14 -18.93 -10.25 12.59
N GLN A 15 -18.07 -9.61 13.35
CA GLN A 15 -17.96 -9.87 14.79
C GLN A 15 -19.26 -9.39 15.49
N ASP A 16 -20.01 -10.35 16.06
CA ASP A 16 -21.24 -10.05 16.80
C ASP A 16 -20.90 -9.29 18.10
N GLY A 17 -21.71 -8.26 18.40
CA GLY A 17 -21.64 -7.50 19.66
C GLY A 17 -21.02 -6.11 19.55
N ASP A 18 -20.24 -5.76 18.52
CA ASP A 18 -19.73 -4.41 18.34
C ASP A 18 -20.71 -3.49 17.60
N SER A 19 -20.93 -2.29 18.14
CA SER A 19 -21.76 -1.28 17.48
C SER A 19 -21.09 -0.81 16.17
N ALA A 20 -21.91 -0.32 15.21
CA ALA A 20 -21.41 0.27 13.97
C ALA A 20 -20.38 1.39 14.22
N PHE A 21 -20.56 2.15 15.30
CA PHE A 21 -19.65 3.21 15.72
C PHE A 21 -18.27 2.66 16.12
N ARG A 22 -18.21 1.57 16.89
CA ARG A 22 -16.95 0.92 17.27
C ARG A 22 -16.23 0.37 16.05
N LYS A 23 -16.95 -0.32 15.16
CA LYS A 23 -16.40 -0.80 13.88
C LYS A 23 -15.83 0.35 13.04
N TYR A 24 -16.51 1.49 13.02
CA TYR A 24 -16.00 2.69 12.37
C TYR A 24 -14.67 3.16 12.98
N GLN A 25 -14.59 3.27 14.32
CA GLN A 25 -13.35 3.66 14.98
C GLN A 25 -12.19 2.71 14.67
N ASP A 26 -12.41 1.42 14.73
CA ASP A 26 -11.38 0.41 14.47
C ASP A 26 -10.87 0.45 13.02
N ILE A 27 -11.76 0.64 12.04
CA ILE A 27 -11.42 0.62 10.60
C ILE A 27 -10.83 1.96 10.12
N TYR A 28 -11.31 3.09 10.62
CA TYR A 28 -10.92 4.41 10.12
C TYR A 28 -9.85 5.08 10.98
N VAL A 29 -10.02 5.04 12.29
CA VAL A 29 -9.13 5.75 13.23
C VAL A 29 -8.00 4.86 13.73
N GLY A 30 -8.26 3.54 13.89
CA GLY A 30 -7.31 2.56 14.43
C GLY A 30 -7.31 2.48 15.96
N THR A 31 -8.11 3.33 16.64
CA THR A 31 -8.21 3.36 18.11
C THR A 31 -9.62 3.78 18.53
N ARG A 32 -10.07 3.26 19.68
CA ARG A 32 -11.39 3.58 20.26
C ARG A 32 -11.38 4.84 21.12
N SER A 33 -10.29 5.61 21.13
CA SER A 33 -10.18 6.89 21.86
C SER A 33 -11.06 7.97 21.21
N ILE A 34 -11.93 8.59 21.98
CA ILE A 34 -12.79 9.70 21.52
C ILE A 34 -11.96 10.92 21.12
N SER A 35 -10.89 11.23 21.83
CA SER A 35 -10.01 12.36 21.48
C SER A 35 -9.29 12.13 20.13
N SER A 36 -8.88 10.90 19.87
CA SER A 36 -8.29 10.52 18.56
C SER A 36 -9.31 10.58 17.43
N LEU A 37 -10.55 10.14 17.69
CA LEU A 37 -11.64 10.25 16.74
C LEU A 37 -11.93 11.70 16.39
N VAL A 38 -12.16 12.57 17.38
CA VAL A 38 -12.45 14.00 17.16
C VAL A 38 -11.31 14.66 16.38
N LYS A 39 -10.07 14.40 16.79
CA LYS A 39 -8.89 14.89 16.06
C LYS A 39 -8.86 14.42 14.61
N TYR A 40 -9.09 13.14 14.37
CA TYR A 40 -9.13 12.56 13.03
C TYR A 40 -10.22 13.20 12.17
N GLU A 41 -11.47 13.26 12.67
CA GLU A 41 -12.60 13.83 11.94
C GLU A 41 -12.38 15.31 11.59
N LEU A 42 -11.96 16.12 12.56
CA LEU A 42 -11.71 17.55 12.31
C LEU A 42 -10.63 17.76 11.25
N LEU A 43 -9.51 17.03 11.32
CA LEU A 43 -8.40 17.23 10.40
C LEU A 43 -8.69 16.67 9.01
N THR A 44 -9.34 15.52 8.91
CA THR A 44 -9.66 14.93 7.59
C THR A 44 -10.82 15.66 6.91
N SER A 45 -11.83 16.10 7.64
CA SER A 45 -12.99 16.79 7.06
C SER A 45 -12.72 18.24 6.70
N LEU A 46 -11.98 18.96 7.56
CA LEU A 46 -11.79 20.41 7.38
C LEU A 46 -10.51 20.76 6.61
N VAL A 47 -9.45 19.97 6.73
CA VAL A 47 -8.13 20.30 6.17
C VAL A 47 -7.85 19.59 4.84
N SER A 48 -8.34 18.37 4.69
CA SER A 48 -8.09 17.57 3.48
C SER A 48 -8.55 18.24 2.19
N PRO A 49 -9.76 18.82 2.09
CA PRO A 49 -10.27 19.33 0.84
C PRO A 49 -9.74 20.71 0.45
N ILE A 50 -9.06 21.43 1.34
CA ILE A 50 -8.60 22.80 1.04
C ILE A 50 -7.50 22.78 -0.02
N PRO A 51 -7.72 23.40 -1.20
CA PRO A 51 -6.73 23.41 -2.28
C PRO A 51 -5.64 24.48 -2.06
N GLY A 52 -4.62 24.44 -2.93
CA GLY A 52 -3.60 25.49 -3.03
C GLY A 52 -2.68 25.62 -1.81
N ALA A 53 -2.01 26.76 -1.72
CA ALA A 53 -1.00 27.02 -0.71
C ALA A 53 -1.56 26.97 0.72
N ILE A 54 -2.77 27.48 0.94
CA ILE A 54 -3.42 27.46 2.27
C ILE A 54 -3.60 26.00 2.72
N GLY A 55 -4.18 25.16 1.88
CA GLY A 55 -4.36 23.74 2.18
C GLY A 55 -3.02 23.03 2.42
N PHE A 56 -2.00 23.32 1.61
CA PHE A 56 -0.66 22.79 1.80
C PHE A 56 -0.10 23.10 3.19
N PHE A 57 -0.12 24.37 3.62
CA PHE A 57 0.38 24.76 4.94
C PHE A 57 -0.41 24.13 6.09
N LEU A 58 -1.74 24.07 5.97
CA LEU A 58 -2.59 23.47 6.99
C LEU A 58 -2.33 21.95 7.09
N ARG A 59 -2.24 21.23 5.98
CA ARG A 59 -1.92 19.79 6.01
C ARG A 59 -0.54 19.54 6.60
N ARG A 60 0.47 20.31 6.20
CA ARG A 60 1.83 20.20 6.76
C ARG A 60 1.85 20.41 8.28
N LEU A 61 1.08 21.36 8.79
CA LEU A 61 1.03 21.68 10.23
C LEU A 61 0.28 20.60 11.02
N PHE A 62 -0.88 20.18 10.53
CA PHE A 62 -1.82 19.42 11.34
C PHE A 62 -1.68 17.90 11.15
N TYR A 63 -1.32 17.43 9.96
CA TYR A 63 -1.26 16.00 9.70
C TYR A 63 -0.11 15.28 10.43
N LYS A 64 0.94 16.00 10.83
CA LYS A 64 1.97 15.46 11.73
C LYS A 64 1.39 14.87 13.04
N LYS A 65 0.18 15.30 13.44
CA LYS A 65 -0.50 14.80 14.63
C LYS A 65 -1.30 13.51 14.40
N LEU A 66 -1.50 13.10 13.16
CA LEU A 66 -2.26 11.90 12.80
C LEU A 66 -1.34 10.70 12.56
N PHE A 67 -0.26 10.91 11.82
CA PHE A 67 0.65 9.84 11.42
C PHE A 67 1.53 9.34 12.57
N ALA A 68 2.00 8.09 12.48
CA ALA A 68 3.04 7.60 13.38
C ALA A 68 4.34 8.43 13.24
N LYS A 69 4.69 8.78 11.99
CA LYS A 69 5.85 9.61 11.67
C LYS A 69 5.64 10.34 10.34
N ILE A 70 6.05 11.60 10.25
CA ILE A 70 6.23 12.33 8.99
C ILE A 70 7.59 13.03 9.04
N GLY A 71 8.43 12.76 8.05
CA GLY A 71 9.71 13.41 7.85
C GLY A 71 9.58 14.83 7.30
N ASP A 72 10.71 15.52 7.23
CA ASP A 72 10.78 16.88 6.71
C ASP A 72 10.65 16.94 5.19
N GLY A 73 10.27 18.10 4.65
CA GLY A 73 10.10 18.30 3.21
C GLY A 73 8.88 17.57 2.61
N THR A 74 8.04 16.93 3.42
CA THR A 74 6.86 16.19 2.94
C THR A 74 5.78 17.15 2.45
N VAL A 75 5.24 16.86 1.26
CA VAL A 75 4.14 17.58 0.62
C VAL A 75 2.94 16.64 0.52
N ILE A 76 1.79 17.10 0.98
CA ILE A 76 0.55 16.31 0.98
C ILE A 76 -0.50 17.06 0.16
N GLY A 77 -0.94 16.45 -0.93
CA GLY A 77 -2.00 16.94 -1.80
C GLY A 77 -3.39 16.92 -1.13
N PRO A 78 -4.37 17.63 -1.70
CA PRO A 78 -5.75 17.58 -1.22
C PRO A 78 -6.40 16.21 -1.38
N TYR A 79 -7.48 16.01 -0.64
CA TYR A 79 -8.29 14.79 -0.66
C TYR A 79 -7.51 13.51 -0.30
N LEU A 80 -6.44 13.63 0.51
CA LEU A 80 -5.78 12.45 1.05
C LEU A 80 -6.76 11.65 1.91
N THR A 81 -6.98 10.39 1.55
CA THR A 81 -7.77 9.45 2.34
C THR A 81 -6.86 8.67 3.27
N LEU A 82 -7.13 8.70 4.55
CA LEU A 82 -6.36 8.02 5.59
C LEU A 82 -7.22 7.00 6.32
N ARG A 83 -6.64 5.83 6.61
CA ARG A 83 -7.21 4.88 7.57
C ARG A 83 -6.11 4.36 8.47
N CYS A 84 -6.37 4.39 9.79
CA CYS A 84 -5.42 4.05 10.84
C CYS A 84 -4.06 4.76 10.65
N PRO A 85 -4.06 6.10 10.58
CA PRO A 85 -2.85 6.87 10.23
C PRO A 85 -1.73 6.75 11.26
N ASP A 86 -2.01 6.38 12.48
CA ASP A 86 -1.06 6.06 13.53
C ASP A 86 -0.15 4.85 13.24
N ARG A 87 -0.46 4.10 12.17
CA ARG A 87 0.32 2.96 11.66
C ARG A 87 1.07 3.28 10.36
N ILE A 88 1.07 4.56 9.95
CA ILE A 88 1.69 5.01 8.72
C ILE A 88 2.87 5.91 9.04
N SER A 89 4.04 5.54 8.51
CA SER A 89 5.29 6.32 8.64
C SER A 89 5.76 6.78 7.29
N LEU A 90 6.01 8.08 7.15
CA LEU A 90 6.57 8.72 5.98
C LEU A 90 7.98 9.24 6.31
N GLY A 91 8.92 9.00 5.43
CA GLY A 91 10.28 9.56 5.48
C GLY A 91 10.34 11.03 5.08
N ASN A 92 11.53 11.50 4.74
CA ASN A 92 11.76 12.87 4.30
C ASN A 92 11.46 13.03 2.80
N ASN A 93 11.07 14.24 2.39
CA ASN A 93 10.83 14.60 0.98
C ASN A 93 9.84 13.65 0.30
N VAL A 94 8.76 13.29 0.98
CA VAL A 94 7.67 12.48 0.43
C VAL A 94 6.64 13.41 -0.23
N PHE A 95 6.32 13.15 -1.48
CA PHE A 95 5.25 13.84 -2.21
C PHE A 95 4.06 12.89 -2.40
N LEU A 96 2.96 13.19 -1.73
CA LEU A 96 1.66 12.56 -1.95
C LEU A 96 0.81 13.50 -2.79
N ASP A 97 0.48 13.07 -3.99
CA ASP A 97 -0.34 13.85 -4.93
C ASP A 97 -1.82 13.84 -4.52
N ASP A 98 -2.68 14.46 -5.30
CA ASP A 98 -4.10 14.59 -5.04
C ASP A 98 -4.79 13.23 -4.96
N ASN A 99 -5.76 13.08 -4.04
CA ASN A 99 -6.62 11.91 -3.92
C ASN A 99 -5.86 10.58 -3.71
N VAL A 100 -4.71 10.64 -3.05
CA VAL A 100 -3.99 9.42 -2.62
C VAL A 100 -4.72 8.76 -1.46
N THR A 101 -4.72 7.44 -1.40
CA THR A 101 -5.24 6.66 -0.27
C THR A 101 -4.11 5.92 0.43
N LEU A 102 -4.00 6.12 1.75
CA LEU A 102 -3.13 5.33 2.63
C LEU A 102 -4.01 4.63 3.67
N ASP A 103 -4.07 3.31 3.60
CA ASP A 103 -5.01 2.48 4.36
C ASP A 103 -4.27 1.34 5.07
N ALA A 104 -4.06 1.48 6.39
CA ALA A 104 -3.34 0.51 7.23
C ALA A 104 -4.28 -0.15 8.25
N LYS A 105 -5.42 -0.71 7.77
CA LYS A 105 -6.43 -1.32 8.64
C LYS A 105 -6.05 -2.71 9.15
N GLY A 106 -6.45 -3.01 10.38
CA GLY A 106 -6.08 -4.25 11.06
C GLY A 106 -4.89 -4.06 12.01
N GLU A 107 -4.85 -4.78 13.12
CA GLU A 107 -3.94 -4.51 14.26
C GLU A 107 -2.45 -4.56 13.89
N GLU A 108 -2.06 -5.45 12.99
CA GLU A 108 -0.65 -5.67 12.57
C GLU A 108 -0.33 -5.02 11.22
N SER A 109 -1.07 -3.98 10.83
CA SER A 109 -0.90 -3.36 9.54
C SER A 109 0.00 -2.14 9.63
N HIS A 110 1.03 -2.06 8.77
CA HIS A 110 1.92 -0.89 8.71
C HIS A 110 2.21 -0.49 7.27
N ILE A 111 2.22 0.82 7.02
CA ILE A 111 2.75 1.40 5.78
C ILE A 111 3.99 2.20 6.14
N ILE A 112 5.13 1.78 5.62
CA ILE A 112 6.43 2.38 5.87
C ILE A 112 6.98 2.88 4.54
N VAL A 113 7.13 4.19 4.42
CA VAL A 113 7.59 4.88 3.22
C VAL A 113 8.92 5.55 3.53
N GLY A 114 9.94 5.26 2.73
CA GLY A 114 11.28 5.83 2.87
C GLY A 114 11.38 7.29 2.44
N ASP A 115 12.59 7.74 2.17
CA ASP A 115 12.89 9.10 1.78
C ASP A 115 12.80 9.31 0.26
N SER A 116 12.48 10.54 -0.18
CA SER A 116 12.44 10.94 -1.59
C SER A 116 11.46 10.11 -2.41
N ILE A 117 10.21 10.08 -1.99
CA ILE A 117 9.14 9.28 -2.60
C ILE A 117 8.13 10.18 -3.30
N LEU A 118 7.68 9.74 -4.46
CA LEU A 118 6.52 10.32 -5.15
C LEU A 118 5.41 9.27 -5.25
N ILE A 119 4.21 9.61 -4.80
CA ILE A 119 3.00 8.80 -5.01
C ILE A 119 2.02 9.63 -5.82
N GLY A 120 1.83 9.25 -7.08
CA GLY A 120 0.97 9.93 -8.04
C GLY A 120 -0.50 9.85 -7.68
N LYS A 121 -1.26 10.81 -8.21
CA LYS A 121 -2.69 11.00 -7.90
C LYS A 121 -3.54 9.75 -8.10
N ASN A 122 -4.60 9.64 -7.31
CA ASN A 122 -5.54 8.52 -7.32
C ASN A 122 -4.89 7.17 -7.01
N SER A 123 -3.66 7.14 -6.49
CA SER A 123 -3.00 5.88 -6.14
C SER A 123 -3.34 5.46 -4.72
N SER A 124 -3.36 4.16 -4.49
CA SER A 124 -3.73 3.58 -3.20
C SER A 124 -2.66 2.60 -2.70
N LEU A 125 -2.19 2.83 -1.48
CA LEU A 125 -1.42 1.88 -0.69
C LEU A 125 -2.34 1.36 0.41
N SER A 126 -2.68 0.07 0.38
CA SER A 126 -3.61 -0.53 1.33
C SER A 126 -3.04 -1.82 1.91
N CYS A 127 -2.98 -1.94 3.22
CA CYS A 127 -2.60 -3.19 3.87
C CYS A 127 -3.65 -3.65 4.88
N SER A 128 -3.73 -4.98 5.05
CA SER A 128 -4.64 -5.62 6.00
C SER A 128 -3.95 -6.82 6.60
N SER A 129 -3.69 -6.78 7.91
CA SER A 129 -2.91 -7.78 8.66
C SER A 129 -1.59 -8.08 7.93
N SER A 130 -0.88 -7.02 7.52
CA SER A 130 0.33 -7.09 6.72
C SER A 130 1.01 -5.72 6.60
N GLU A 131 2.10 -5.65 5.84
CA GLU A 131 2.93 -4.46 5.72
C GLU A 131 3.20 -4.08 4.26
N ILE A 132 3.29 -2.77 4.00
CA ILE A 132 3.85 -2.21 2.78
C ILE A 132 5.11 -1.45 3.14
N HIS A 133 6.22 -1.81 2.50
CA HIS A 133 7.50 -1.11 2.65
C HIS A 133 7.93 -0.55 1.30
N LEU A 134 8.16 0.76 1.22
CA LEU A 134 8.82 1.41 0.11
C LEU A 134 10.22 1.87 0.57
N GLY A 135 11.25 1.46 -0.13
CA GLY A 135 12.62 1.96 0.07
C GLY A 135 12.75 3.43 -0.29
N ASN A 136 13.97 3.93 -0.48
CA ASN A 136 14.21 5.32 -0.83
C ASN A 136 14.17 5.55 -2.36
N ASN A 137 13.88 6.79 -2.78
CA ASN A 137 13.87 7.16 -4.21
C ASN A 137 12.91 6.30 -5.03
N VAL A 138 11.68 6.11 -4.54
CA VAL A 138 10.64 5.36 -5.25
C VAL A 138 9.64 6.33 -5.86
N SER A 139 9.31 6.11 -7.14
CA SER A 139 8.26 6.83 -7.85
C SER A 139 7.13 5.90 -8.22
N VAL A 140 5.94 6.18 -7.70
CA VAL A 140 4.69 5.47 -8.04
C VAL A 140 3.86 6.38 -8.92
N GLY A 141 3.57 5.93 -10.14
CA GLY A 141 2.73 6.66 -11.09
C GLY A 141 1.29 6.82 -10.60
N SER A 142 0.49 7.56 -11.35
CA SER A 142 -0.92 7.79 -11.03
C SER A 142 -1.78 6.52 -11.22
N ASN A 143 -2.90 6.44 -10.48
CA ASN A 143 -3.87 5.34 -10.56
C ASN A 143 -3.26 3.96 -10.29
N CYS A 144 -2.22 3.88 -9.46
CA CYS A 144 -1.62 2.63 -9.05
C CYS A 144 -2.33 2.06 -7.82
N TYR A 145 -2.39 0.73 -7.73
CA TYR A 145 -2.95 0.03 -6.59
C TYR A 145 -1.94 -0.96 -6.01
N ILE A 146 -1.42 -0.66 -4.83
CA ILE A 146 -0.47 -1.51 -4.09
C ILE A 146 -1.18 -2.03 -2.85
N ARG A 147 -1.38 -3.35 -2.78
CA ARG A 147 -2.07 -3.97 -1.67
C ARG A 147 -1.27 -5.11 -1.06
N ALA A 148 -1.10 -5.05 0.27
CA ALA A 148 -0.57 -6.14 1.07
C ALA A 148 -1.69 -6.76 1.91
N SER A 149 -1.92 -8.06 1.74
CA SER A 149 -2.91 -8.79 2.53
C SER A 149 -2.31 -10.11 3.03
N ARG A 150 -2.22 -10.26 4.34
CA ARG A 150 -1.68 -11.45 5.01
C ARG A 150 -0.21 -11.79 4.68
N ALA A 151 0.42 -11.08 3.77
CA ALA A 151 1.85 -11.17 3.45
C ALA A 151 2.33 -9.85 2.85
N PRO A 152 3.57 -9.43 3.14
CA PRO A 152 4.03 -8.09 2.84
C PRO A 152 4.23 -7.83 1.34
N VAL A 153 4.19 -6.54 0.99
CA VAL A 153 4.72 -6.01 -0.27
C VAL A 153 5.92 -5.13 0.06
N LYS A 154 7.09 -5.52 -0.42
CA LYS A 154 8.35 -4.80 -0.17
C LYS A 154 8.95 -4.34 -1.49
N LEU A 155 9.17 -3.05 -1.62
CA LEU A 155 9.86 -2.44 -2.75
C LEU A 155 11.22 -1.91 -2.26
N GLY A 156 12.28 -2.21 -2.96
CA GLY A 156 13.61 -1.67 -2.73
C GLY A 156 13.71 -0.18 -3.05
N SER A 157 14.92 0.32 -3.14
CA SER A 157 15.22 1.71 -3.48
C SER A 157 15.39 1.90 -4.99
N TYR A 158 15.18 3.13 -5.48
CA TYR A 158 15.30 3.48 -6.91
C TYR A 158 14.32 2.69 -7.79
N VAL A 159 13.09 2.49 -7.31
CA VAL A 159 12.05 1.79 -8.06
C VAL A 159 11.13 2.81 -8.74
N THR A 160 10.94 2.67 -10.06
CA THR A 160 9.97 3.47 -10.82
C THR A 160 8.82 2.60 -11.26
N ILE A 161 7.60 3.01 -10.92
CA ILE A 161 6.36 2.29 -11.25
C ILE A 161 5.51 3.16 -12.16
N GLY A 162 5.25 2.65 -13.36
CA GLY A 162 4.36 3.30 -14.34
C GLY A 162 2.91 3.36 -13.86
N ALA A 163 2.16 4.33 -14.37
CA ALA A 163 0.75 4.51 -14.04
C ALA A 163 -0.10 3.25 -14.29
N HIS A 164 -1.25 3.15 -13.60
CA HIS A 164 -2.19 2.03 -13.72
C HIS A 164 -1.61 0.65 -13.37
N THR A 165 -0.51 0.62 -12.63
CA THR A 165 0.13 -0.63 -12.17
C THR A 165 -0.57 -1.15 -10.91
N VAL A 166 -0.71 -2.48 -10.84
CA VAL A 166 -1.35 -3.19 -9.74
C VAL A 166 -0.37 -4.19 -9.14
N ILE A 167 -0.10 -4.07 -7.84
CA ILE A 167 0.77 -4.97 -7.07
C ILE A 167 -0.05 -5.51 -5.90
N ILE A 168 -0.41 -6.80 -5.91
CA ILE A 168 -1.30 -7.37 -4.89
C ILE A 168 -0.72 -8.66 -4.34
N SER A 169 -0.43 -8.68 -3.02
CA SER A 169 -0.15 -9.90 -2.29
C SER A 169 -1.42 -10.47 -1.63
N GLY A 170 -1.39 -11.79 -1.39
CA GLY A 170 -2.46 -12.49 -0.70
C GLY A 170 -3.62 -12.91 -1.59
N ASN A 171 -3.63 -14.18 -1.95
CA ASN A 171 -4.69 -14.79 -2.73
C ASN A 171 -5.64 -15.62 -1.85
N PRO A 172 -6.96 -15.63 -2.13
CA PRO A 172 -7.85 -16.61 -1.54
C PRO A 172 -7.47 -18.03 -1.98
N SER A 173 -7.81 -19.03 -1.17
CA SER A 173 -7.73 -20.43 -1.60
C SER A 173 -8.98 -20.78 -2.41
N TYR A 174 -8.81 -21.63 -3.41
CA TYR A 174 -9.90 -22.12 -4.27
C TYR A 174 -9.91 -23.66 -4.40
N LYS A 175 -9.10 -24.36 -3.59
CA LYS A 175 -8.86 -25.80 -3.78
C LYS A 175 -9.99 -26.68 -3.26
N ARG A 176 -10.70 -26.24 -2.23
CA ARG A 176 -11.83 -26.97 -1.66
C ARG A 176 -13.10 -26.66 -2.43
N LEU A 177 -13.89 -27.68 -2.76
CA LEU A 177 -15.16 -27.57 -3.48
C LEU A 177 -16.38 -27.61 -2.55
N ASP A 178 -16.17 -28.03 -1.31
CA ASP A 178 -17.21 -28.22 -0.28
C ASP A 178 -17.55 -26.94 0.50
N ILE A 179 -16.73 -25.89 0.41
CA ILE A 179 -16.97 -24.59 1.02
C ILE A 179 -16.70 -23.45 0.05
N PRO A 180 -17.41 -22.30 0.18
CA PRO A 180 -17.18 -21.12 -0.65
C PRO A 180 -15.72 -20.63 -0.57
N MET A 181 -15.17 -20.12 -1.69
CA MET A 181 -13.77 -19.67 -1.77
C MET A 181 -13.44 -18.60 -0.70
N MET A 182 -14.36 -17.67 -0.42
CA MET A 182 -14.11 -16.63 0.59
C MET A 182 -14.01 -17.18 2.02
N LYS A 183 -14.53 -18.37 2.28
CA LYS A 183 -14.39 -19.07 3.58
C LYS A 183 -13.14 -19.95 3.65
N GLN A 184 -12.41 -20.10 2.54
CA GLN A 184 -11.18 -20.87 2.52
C GLN A 184 -9.99 -20.01 2.97
N LYS A 185 -9.16 -20.55 3.86
CA LYS A 185 -7.92 -19.91 4.30
C LYS A 185 -6.92 -19.94 3.14
N GLY A 186 -6.66 -18.79 2.54
CA GLY A 186 -5.62 -18.65 1.50
C GLY A 186 -4.21 -18.63 2.10
N LYS A 187 -3.23 -19.02 1.30
CA LYS A 187 -1.81 -18.86 1.62
C LYS A 187 -1.31 -17.62 0.88
N ALA A 188 -0.72 -16.69 1.61
CA ALA A 188 -0.05 -15.53 1.06
C ALA A 188 1.48 -15.73 1.15
N ARG A 189 2.21 -15.36 0.11
CA ARG A 189 3.67 -15.47 0.02
C ARG A 189 4.36 -14.11 0.07
N GLY A 190 3.64 -13.05 -0.29
CA GLY A 190 4.16 -11.71 -0.39
C GLY A 190 4.78 -11.41 -1.76
N ILE A 191 5.22 -10.17 -1.91
CA ILE A 191 5.88 -9.67 -3.12
C ILE A 191 7.13 -8.92 -2.68
N ALA A 192 8.26 -9.20 -3.34
CA ALA A 192 9.48 -8.44 -3.18
C ALA A 192 9.93 -7.88 -4.53
N VAL A 193 10.28 -6.61 -4.56
CA VAL A 193 10.91 -5.93 -5.70
C VAL A 193 12.26 -5.40 -5.23
N GLY A 194 13.30 -5.74 -5.95
CA GLY A 194 14.68 -5.31 -5.67
C GLY A 194 14.90 -3.81 -5.89
N ASN A 195 16.16 -3.43 -5.90
CA ASN A 195 16.59 -2.06 -6.15
C ASN A 195 16.77 -1.79 -7.66
N ASP A 196 16.69 -0.51 -8.07
CA ASP A 196 16.90 -0.09 -9.46
C ASP A 196 16.00 -0.83 -10.44
N VAL A 197 14.69 -0.90 -10.14
CA VAL A 197 13.71 -1.61 -10.96
C VAL A 197 12.80 -0.63 -11.68
N TRP A 198 12.58 -0.85 -12.98
CA TRP A 198 11.58 -0.13 -13.75
C TRP A 198 10.39 -1.06 -14.07
N ILE A 199 9.25 -0.72 -13.53
CA ILE A 199 7.96 -1.38 -13.81
C ILE A 199 7.17 -0.47 -14.76
N GLY A 200 6.89 -0.96 -15.96
CA GLY A 200 6.15 -0.24 -17.00
C GLY A 200 4.70 0.04 -16.62
N ILE A 201 4.04 0.85 -17.44
CA ILE A 201 2.62 1.20 -17.26
C ILE A 201 1.72 -0.04 -17.33
N GLY A 202 0.70 -0.10 -16.47
CA GLY A 202 -0.34 -1.14 -16.50
C GLY A 202 0.12 -2.55 -16.13
N VAL A 203 1.30 -2.70 -15.56
CA VAL A 203 1.83 -4.00 -15.10
C VAL A 203 1.01 -4.54 -13.93
N LYS A 204 0.86 -5.86 -13.87
CA LYS A 204 0.23 -6.56 -12.75
C LYS A 204 1.23 -7.51 -12.10
N VAL A 205 1.50 -7.33 -10.81
CA VAL A 205 2.37 -8.21 -10.02
C VAL A 205 1.51 -8.93 -8.99
N VAL A 206 1.53 -10.26 -9.00
CA VAL A 206 0.67 -11.07 -8.12
C VAL A 206 1.47 -11.78 -7.04
N ASP A 207 0.77 -12.26 -6.02
CA ASP A 207 1.33 -12.89 -4.83
C ASP A 207 2.38 -13.97 -5.13
N GLY A 208 3.50 -13.87 -4.45
CA GLY A 208 4.64 -14.78 -4.55
C GLY A 208 5.60 -14.46 -5.69
N ALA A 209 5.40 -13.36 -6.43
CA ALA A 209 6.37 -12.89 -7.41
C ALA A 209 7.49 -12.13 -6.70
N ASN A 210 8.76 -12.46 -7.05
CA ASN A 210 9.93 -11.69 -6.65
C ASN A 210 10.59 -11.13 -7.92
N ILE A 211 10.83 -9.82 -7.95
CA ILE A 211 11.51 -9.14 -9.04
C ILE A 211 12.90 -8.75 -8.53
N GLY A 212 13.93 -9.25 -9.18
CA GLY A 212 15.33 -9.00 -8.80
C GLY A 212 15.77 -7.55 -8.99
N ASN A 213 17.01 -7.26 -8.59
CA ASN A 213 17.60 -5.93 -8.78
C ASN A 213 17.82 -5.63 -10.26
N GLY A 214 17.74 -4.35 -10.62
CA GLY A 214 18.06 -3.88 -11.95
C GLY A 214 17.12 -4.38 -13.06
N CYS A 215 15.95 -4.91 -12.74
CA CYS A 215 15.00 -5.44 -13.70
C CYS A 215 14.22 -4.36 -14.43
N VAL A 216 13.80 -4.69 -15.66
CA VAL A 216 12.82 -3.93 -16.44
C VAL A 216 11.61 -4.80 -16.73
N ILE A 217 10.43 -4.34 -16.33
CA ILE A 217 9.17 -5.02 -16.61
C ILE A 217 8.41 -4.21 -17.65
N GLY A 218 8.22 -4.78 -18.82
CA GLY A 218 7.54 -4.14 -19.95
C GLY A 218 6.08 -3.81 -19.66
N ALA A 219 5.57 -2.76 -20.27
CA ALA A 219 4.21 -2.29 -20.10
C ALA A 219 3.17 -3.40 -20.32
N GLY A 220 2.11 -3.41 -19.49
CA GLY A 220 1.03 -4.39 -19.57
C GLY A 220 1.39 -5.81 -19.14
N ALA A 221 2.61 -6.08 -18.71
CA ALA A 221 3.04 -7.42 -18.32
C ALA A 221 2.28 -7.93 -17.07
N VAL A 222 2.12 -9.25 -16.98
CA VAL A 222 1.57 -9.93 -15.79
C VAL A 222 2.63 -10.82 -15.17
N VAL A 223 3.23 -10.35 -14.06
CA VAL A 223 4.30 -11.05 -13.35
C VAL A 223 3.69 -12.03 -12.34
N ILE A 224 3.82 -13.31 -12.62
CA ILE A 224 3.28 -14.42 -11.80
C ILE A 224 4.37 -15.32 -11.20
N ARG A 225 5.63 -15.01 -11.47
CA ARG A 225 6.82 -15.79 -11.07
C ARG A 225 7.99 -14.89 -10.79
N ASN A 226 9.06 -15.45 -10.22
CA ASN A 226 10.30 -14.74 -9.98
C ASN A 226 10.95 -14.30 -11.30
N ILE A 227 11.46 -13.07 -11.30
CA ILE A 227 12.27 -12.47 -12.36
C ILE A 227 13.67 -12.29 -11.78
N PRO A 228 14.72 -12.88 -12.35
CA PRO A 228 16.09 -12.78 -11.86
C PRO A 228 16.66 -11.37 -12.05
N ASP A 229 17.76 -11.07 -11.33
CA ASP A 229 18.44 -9.78 -11.41
C ASP A 229 18.79 -9.40 -12.85
N TYR A 230 18.63 -8.13 -13.17
CA TYR A 230 18.95 -7.48 -14.45
C TYR A 230 18.15 -8.01 -15.66
N ALA A 231 17.14 -8.84 -15.45
CA ALA A 231 16.31 -9.33 -16.54
C ALA A 231 15.38 -8.22 -17.09
N ILE A 232 15.12 -8.31 -18.41
CA ILE A 232 14.06 -7.58 -19.08
C ILE A 232 12.93 -8.58 -19.34
N ALA A 233 11.74 -8.35 -18.79
CA ALA A 233 10.61 -9.26 -18.88
C ALA A 233 9.37 -8.54 -19.40
N ALA A 234 8.59 -9.19 -20.25
CA ALA A 234 7.34 -8.63 -20.79
C ALA A 234 6.31 -9.73 -21.09
N GLY A 235 5.07 -9.33 -21.37
CA GLY A 235 3.99 -10.22 -21.84
C GLY A 235 3.06 -10.73 -20.74
N VAL A 236 2.07 -11.53 -21.14
CA VAL A 236 1.02 -12.12 -20.31
C VAL A 236 0.95 -13.62 -20.57
N PRO A 237 1.48 -14.45 -19.65
CA PRO A 237 2.29 -14.10 -18.49
C PRO A 237 3.69 -13.58 -18.88
N ALA A 238 4.29 -12.78 -17.99
CA ALA A 238 5.62 -12.23 -18.25
C ALA A 238 6.68 -13.32 -18.47
N ARG A 239 7.53 -13.10 -19.49
CA ARG A 239 8.68 -13.95 -19.84
C ARG A 239 9.91 -13.06 -19.97
N ILE A 240 11.07 -13.61 -19.68
CA ILE A 240 12.35 -12.96 -19.91
C ILE A 240 12.54 -12.86 -21.42
N ILE A 241 12.79 -11.65 -21.91
CA ILE A 241 13.01 -11.32 -23.31
C ILE A 241 14.41 -10.76 -23.58
N GLY A 242 15.18 -10.50 -22.54
CA GLY A 242 16.55 -9.97 -22.61
C GLY A 242 17.13 -9.74 -21.22
N SER A 243 18.32 -9.15 -21.20
CA SER A 243 19.03 -8.78 -19.99
C SER A 243 19.61 -7.36 -20.14
N ARG A 244 19.76 -6.63 -19.04
CA ARG A 244 20.50 -5.36 -19.02
C ARG A 244 22.04 -5.55 -19.00
N LYS A 245 22.51 -6.80 -18.98
CA LYS A 245 23.93 -7.14 -19.01
C LYS A 245 24.45 -7.41 -20.43
N ASP A 246 23.54 -7.47 -21.40
CA ASP A 246 23.84 -7.72 -22.81
C ASP A 246 24.29 -6.45 -23.55
#